data_9fc7f9708f918cc09766f3a2eab0dfc0
#
_entry.id   9fc7f9708f918cc09766f3a2eab0dfc0
#
_cell.length_a   1.000
_cell.length_b   1.000
_cell.length_c   1.000
_cell.angle_alpha   90.00
_cell.angle_beta   90.00
_cell.angle_gamma   90.00
#
_symmetry.space_group_name_H-M   'P 1'
#
loop_
_entity.id
_entity.type
_entity.pdbx_description
1 polymer ?
#
loop_
_entity_poly.entity_id
_entity_poly.type
_entity_poly.pdbx_seq_one_letter_code
_entity_poly.pdbx_strand_id
1 'polypeptide(L)'
;MALTRGRLSNVTAIAGAANANVVTVANNKKVYVKSIAIHDGGAATGTACTAYVYVVPNGGSAGNANRMFNVALTAKETVLIEPAYPIILEDTGDTINVAAVGGTINVLVNGDKEV
;
A
#
# COMPACT_ATOMS: atom_id res chain seq x y z
N MET A 1 24.18 0.91 -9.97
CA MET A 1 22.86 0.26 -9.74
C MET A 1 21.80 1.10 -10.44
N ALA A 2 20.93 0.47 -11.18
CA ALA A 2 19.87 1.15 -11.92
C ALA A 2 18.55 1.13 -11.14
N LEU A 3 17.77 2.19 -11.29
CA LEU A 3 16.42 2.29 -10.74
C LEU A 3 15.41 2.36 -11.89
N THR A 4 14.30 1.66 -11.76
CA THR A 4 13.17 1.78 -12.67
C THR A 4 12.05 2.51 -11.96
N ARG A 5 11.58 3.60 -12.56
CA ARG A 5 10.47 4.39 -12.04
C ARG A 5 9.16 3.91 -12.64
N GLY A 6 8.14 3.83 -11.83
CA GLY A 6 6.82 3.47 -12.31
C GLY A 6 5.93 2.88 -11.22
N ARG A 7 4.99 2.05 -11.65
CA ARG A 7 4.11 1.36 -10.71
C ARG A 7 4.89 0.25 -10.02
N LEU A 8 4.78 0.20 -8.70
CA LEU A 8 5.31 -0.90 -7.88
C LEU A 8 4.27 -2.00 -7.71
N SER A 9 3.00 -1.66 -7.94
CA SER A 9 1.91 -2.63 -7.94
C SER A 9 0.92 -2.26 -9.04
N ASN A 10 0.15 -3.24 -9.51
CA ASN A 10 -1.06 -2.96 -10.29
C ASN A 10 -2.15 -2.48 -9.34
N VAL A 11 -3.22 -1.89 -9.88
CA VAL A 11 -4.39 -1.57 -9.06
C VAL A 11 -4.88 -2.85 -8.43
N THR A 12 -4.92 -2.86 -7.09
CA THR A 12 -5.30 -4.04 -6.30
C THR A 12 -6.55 -3.73 -5.51
N ALA A 13 -7.60 -4.55 -5.71
CA ALA A 13 -8.83 -4.44 -4.94
C ALA A 13 -8.68 -5.23 -3.63
N ILE A 14 -9.04 -4.60 -2.51
CA ILE A 14 -9.00 -5.23 -1.18
C ILE A 14 -10.39 -5.12 -0.58
N ALA A 15 -11.03 -6.27 -0.36
CA ALA A 15 -12.38 -6.33 0.22
C ALA A 15 -12.36 -5.91 1.69
N GLY A 16 -13.50 -5.45 2.20
CA GLY A 16 -13.64 -5.13 3.63
C GLY A 16 -13.28 -6.32 4.50
N ALA A 17 -12.57 -6.06 5.59
CA ALA A 17 -12.01 -7.02 6.54
C ALA A 17 -10.88 -7.91 5.96
N ALA A 18 -10.38 -7.59 4.77
CA ALA A 18 -9.24 -8.29 4.16
C ALA A 18 -7.99 -7.40 4.14
N ASN A 19 -6.86 -8.01 3.84
CA ASN A 19 -5.60 -7.31 3.62
C ASN A 19 -4.81 -7.99 2.50
N ALA A 20 -3.84 -7.27 1.94
CA ALA A 20 -2.97 -7.81 0.90
C ALA A 20 -1.59 -7.17 0.95
N ASN A 21 -0.58 -7.95 0.63
CA ASN A 21 0.75 -7.42 0.35
C ASN A 21 0.75 -6.83 -1.05
N VAL A 22 0.74 -5.51 -1.16
CA VAL A 22 0.67 -4.83 -2.47
C VAL A 22 2.04 -4.61 -3.09
N VAL A 23 3.08 -4.57 -2.27
CA VAL A 23 4.47 -4.50 -2.72
C VAL A 23 5.29 -5.48 -1.90
N THR A 24 6.13 -6.28 -2.57
CA THR A 24 7.09 -7.16 -1.91
C THR A 24 8.46 -6.98 -2.55
N VAL A 25 9.48 -6.78 -1.72
CA VAL A 25 10.85 -6.57 -2.20
C VAL A 25 11.44 -7.86 -2.74
N ALA A 26 11.90 -7.82 -3.97
CA ALA A 26 12.58 -8.96 -4.60
C ALA A 26 13.97 -9.19 -3.99
N ASN A 27 14.53 -10.36 -4.28
CA ASN A 27 15.81 -10.79 -3.70
C ASN A 27 16.93 -9.77 -3.99
N ASN A 28 17.59 -9.31 -2.94
CA ASN A 28 18.72 -8.38 -2.98
C ASN A 28 18.41 -7.05 -3.67
N LYS A 29 17.15 -6.60 -3.63
CA LYS A 29 16.72 -5.34 -4.22
C LYS A 29 16.20 -4.41 -3.15
N LYS A 30 16.11 -3.13 -3.49
CA LYS A 30 15.46 -2.11 -2.66
C LYS A 30 14.32 -1.48 -3.44
N VAL A 31 13.30 -1.01 -2.71
CA VAL A 31 12.13 -0.36 -3.28
C VAL A 31 11.93 0.96 -2.57
N TYR A 32 11.64 2.00 -3.33
CA TYR A 32 11.42 3.36 -2.84
C TYR A 32 9.98 3.75 -3.18
N VAL A 33 9.10 3.70 -2.18
CA VAL A 33 7.68 4.03 -2.36
C VAL A 33 7.50 5.54 -2.32
N LYS A 34 7.01 6.11 -3.40
CA LYS A 34 6.84 7.57 -3.54
C LYS A 34 5.40 8.03 -3.43
N SER A 35 4.44 7.18 -3.77
CA SER A 35 3.04 7.50 -3.59
C SER A 35 2.20 6.24 -3.43
N ILE A 36 1.13 6.37 -2.65
CA ILE A 36 0.12 5.33 -2.46
C ILE A 36 -1.23 5.99 -2.69
N ALA A 37 -1.95 5.56 -3.73
CA ALA A 37 -3.31 6.03 -4.00
C ALA A 37 -4.31 5.00 -3.49
N ILE A 38 -5.29 5.45 -2.72
CA ILE A 38 -6.32 4.59 -2.13
C ILE A 38 -7.68 5.16 -2.50
N HIS A 39 -8.50 4.36 -3.16
CA HIS A 39 -9.83 4.76 -3.61
C HIS A 39 -10.90 3.87 -2.97
N ASP A 40 -11.92 4.49 -2.38
CA ASP A 40 -13.10 3.81 -1.86
C ASP A 40 -14.13 3.69 -2.98
N GLY A 41 -14.20 2.56 -3.61
CA GLY A 41 -15.06 2.45 -4.78
C GLY A 41 -15.36 1.02 -5.24
N GLY A 42 -15.14 0.05 -4.38
CA GLY A 42 -15.37 -1.34 -4.74
C GLY A 42 -16.81 -1.68 -5.04
N ALA A 43 -17.77 -0.97 -4.46
CA ALA A 43 -19.19 -1.11 -4.76
C ALA A 43 -19.67 0.09 -5.61
N ALA A 44 -20.71 -0.11 -6.42
CA ALA A 44 -21.22 0.94 -7.30
C ALA A 44 -21.61 2.23 -6.56
N THR A 45 -22.11 2.11 -5.34
CA THR A 45 -22.53 3.25 -4.52
C THR A 45 -21.42 3.72 -3.57
N GLY A 46 -20.40 2.88 -3.33
CA GLY A 46 -19.39 3.11 -2.32
C GLY A 46 -19.95 3.00 -0.91
N THR A 47 -19.10 2.79 0.06
CA THR A 47 -19.43 2.79 1.48
C THR A 47 -18.23 3.37 2.21
N ALA A 48 -18.47 4.30 3.15
CA ALA A 48 -17.39 4.85 3.96
C ALA A 48 -16.60 3.71 4.60
N CYS A 49 -15.26 3.79 4.55
CA CYS A 49 -14.40 2.74 5.06
C CYS A 49 -13.10 3.31 5.62
N THR A 50 -12.29 2.46 6.21
CA THR A 50 -10.98 2.82 6.70
C THR A 50 -9.94 1.93 6.04
N ALA A 51 -8.83 2.53 5.61
CA ALA A 51 -7.68 1.81 5.09
C ALA A 51 -6.52 1.94 6.08
N TYR A 52 -5.83 0.84 6.30
CA TYR A 52 -4.61 0.81 7.11
C TYR A 52 -3.45 0.43 6.21
N VAL A 53 -2.36 1.18 6.29
CA VAL A 53 -1.13 0.88 5.55
C VAL A 53 -0.03 0.50 6.52
N TYR A 54 0.54 -0.67 6.29
CA TYR A 54 1.59 -1.25 7.14
C TYR A 54 2.88 -1.37 6.35
N VAL A 55 4.00 -1.05 7.00
CA VAL A 55 5.33 -1.36 6.49
C VAL A 55 5.85 -2.55 7.29
N VAL A 56 5.89 -3.72 6.65
CA VAL A 56 6.11 -4.99 7.35
C VAL A 56 7.48 -5.55 6.98
N PRO A 57 8.36 -5.76 7.96
CA PRO A 57 9.65 -6.39 7.71
C PRO A 57 9.47 -7.85 7.32
N ASN A 58 10.45 -8.39 6.59
CA ASN A 58 10.46 -9.80 6.21
C ASN A 58 10.27 -10.70 7.45
N GLY A 59 9.35 -11.64 7.33
CA GLY A 59 9.03 -12.54 8.43
C GLY A 59 8.07 -11.99 9.47
N GLY A 60 7.69 -10.72 9.34
CA GLY A 60 6.71 -10.09 10.23
C GLY A 60 5.28 -10.25 9.73
N SER A 61 4.34 -9.76 10.53
CA SER A 61 2.93 -9.71 10.20
C SER A 61 2.41 -8.29 10.40
N ALA A 62 1.42 -7.89 9.61
CA ALA A 62 0.77 -6.60 9.77
C ALA A 62 0.11 -6.50 11.15
N GLY A 63 0.36 -5.42 11.84
CA GLY A 63 -0.16 -5.17 13.17
C GLY A 63 0.10 -3.76 13.63
N ASN A 64 -0.35 -3.42 14.85
CA ASN A 64 -0.24 -2.07 15.37
C ASN A 64 1.22 -1.56 15.43
N ALA A 65 2.19 -2.47 15.57
CA ALA A 65 3.59 -2.07 15.68
C ALA A 65 4.18 -1.57 14.36
N ASN A 66 3.61 -1.93 13.22
CA ASN A 66 4.12 -1.52 11.90
C ASN A 66 3.10 -0.80 11.03
N ARG A 67 1.96 -0.39 11.61
CA ARG A 67 0.97 0.46 10.93
C ARG A 67 1.49 1.88 10.84
N MET A 68 1.57 2.40 9.63
CA MET A 68 2.08 3.74 9.37
C MET A 68 0.99 4.75 9.03
N PHE A 69 -0.09 4.31 8.40
CA PHE A 69 -1.16 5.20 8.01
C PHE A 69 -2.51 4.59 8.36
N ASN A 70 -3.39 5.44 8.87
CA ASN A 70 -4.78 5.13 9.17
C ASN A 70 -5.61 6.18 8.44
N VAL A 71 -6.30 5.76 7.37
CA VAL A 71 -6.96 6.67 6.45
C VAL A 71 -8.46 6.39 6.46
N ALA A 72 -9.24 7.35 6.92
CA ALA A 72 -10.69 7.29 6.83
C ALA A 72 -11.13 7.84 5.47
N LEU A 73 -11.91 7.06 4.73
CA LEU A 73 -12.41 7.43 3.42
C LEU A 73 -13.93 7.56 3.46
N THR A 74 -14.45 8.63 2.90
CA THR A 74 -15.88 8.73 2.60
C THR A 74 -16.17 7.94 1.32
N ALA A 75 -17.45 7.67 1.05
CA ALA A 75 -17.84 6.93 -0.15
C ALA A 75 -17.26 7.57 -1.41
N LYS A 76 -16.63 6.77 -2.26
CA LYS A 76 -16.03 7.17 -3.54
C LYS A 76 -14.84 8.14 -3.46
N GLU A 77 -14.31 8.35 -2.27
CA GLU A 77 -13.16 9.23 -2.08
C GLU A 77 -11.86 8.56 -2.51
N THR A 78 -10.94 9.37 -3.05
CA THR A 78 -9.56 8.95 -3.29
C THR A 78 -8.64 9.76 -2.40
N VAL A 79 -7.75 9.09 -1.70
CA VAL A 79 -6.69 9.71 -0.90
C VAL A 79 -5.34 9.35 -1.51
N LEU A 80 -4.49 10.36 -1.68
CA LEU A 80 -3.14 10.18 -2.16
C LEU A 80 -2.16 10.44 -1.02
N ILE A 81 -1.37 9.42 -0.69
CA ILE A 81 -0.30 9.54 0.28
C ILE A 81 0.99 9.79 -0.47
N GLU A 82 1.56 10.99 -0.29
CA GLU A 82 2.82 11.39 -0.90
C GLU A 82 3.80 11.76 0.21
N PRO A 83 4.61 10.82 0.69
CA PRO A 83 5.59 11.14 1.71
C PRO A 83 6.64 12.11 1.17
N ALA A 84 7.04 13.09 1.99
CA ALA A 84 8.07 14.06 1.60
C ALA A 84 9.41 13.37 1.31
N TYR A 85 9.67 12.25 1.95
CA TYR A 85 10.81 11.38 1.67
C TYR A 85 10.26 9.98 1.36
N PRO A 86 10.77 9.28 0.35
CA PRO A 86 10.26 7.96 -0.01
C PRO A 86 10.29 6.98 1.16
N ILE A 87 9.28 6.13 1.24
CA ILE A 87 9.31 5.00 2.17
C ILE A 87 10.24 3.95 1.56
N ILE A 88 11.30 3.61 2.27
CA ILE A 88 12.31 2.69 1.78
C ILE A 88 12.07 1.30 2.32
N LEU A 89 11.91 0.33 1.41
CA LEU A 89 11.88 -1.08 1.75
C LEU A 89 13.27 -1.63 1.43
N GLU A 90 14.05 -1.91 2.47
CA GLU A 90 15.48 -2.19 2.34
C GLU A 90 15.81 -3.64 2.12
N ASP A 91 15.08 -4.52 2.76
CA ASP A 91 15.45 -5.93 2.83
C ASP A 91 14.55 -6.79 1.96
N THR A 92 15.12 -7.88 1.44
CA THR A 92 14.37 -8.89 0.71
C THR A 92 13.18 -9.36 1.56
N GLY A 93 11.98 -9.33 0.95
CA GLY A 93 10.76 -9.77 1.61
C GLY A 93 10.05 -8.72 2.44
N ASP A 94 10.61 -7.51 2.58
CA ASP A 94 9.85 -6.41 3.17
C ASP A 94 8.63 -6.10 2.30
N THR A 95 7.52 -5.75 2.94
CA THR A 95 6.26 -5.51 2.22
C THR A 95 5.60 -4.20 2.63
N ILE A 96 4.82 -3.66 1.71
CA ILE A 96 3.70 -2.76 2.02
C ILE A 96 2.45 -3.64 2.05
N ASN A 97 1.80 -3.70 3.19
CA ASN A 97 0.53 -4.40 3.36
C ASN A 97 -0.57 -3.36 3.57
N VAL A 98 -1.69 -3.53 2.92
CA VAL A 98 -2.83 -2.63 3.06
C VAL A 98 -4.06 -3.44 3.45
N ALA A 99 -4.79 -2.95 4.43
CA ALA A 99 -6.02 -3.57 4.91
C ALA A 99 -7.20 -2.61 4.73
N ALA A 100 -8.37 -3.18 4.51
CA ALA A 100 -9.62 -2.43 4.40
C ALA A 100 -10.58 -2.87 5.51
N VAL A 101 -11.29 -1.90 6.08
CA VAL A 101 -12.33 -2.15 7.08
C VAL A 101 -13.57 -1.34 6.72
N GLY A 102 -14.71 -2.01 6.61
CA GLY A 102 -16.00 -1.39 6.36
C GLY A 102 -16.38 -1.26 4.88
N GLY A 103 -15.48 -1.50 3.96
CA GLY A 103 -15.77 -1.43 2.53
C GLY A 103 -14.57 -1.88 1.70
N THR A 104 -14.76 -1.98 0.39
CA THR A 104 -13.71 -2.39 -0.54
C THR A 104 -12.95 -1.16 -1.03
N ILE A 105 -11.63 -1.27 -1.09
CA ILE A 105 -10.76 -0.22 -1.61
C ILE A 105 -9.95 -0.72 -2.81
N ASN A 106 -9.52 0.22 -3.64
CA ASN A 106 -8.52 -0.03 -4.68
C ASN A 106 -7.25 0.71 -4.30
N VAL A 107 -6.11 0.04 -4.44
CA VAL A 107 -4.80 0.57 -4.05
C VAL A 107 -3.85 0.53 -5.22
N LEU A 108 -3.10 1.60 -5.42
CA LEU A 108 -2.04 1.70 -6.42
C LEU A 108 -0.80 2.30 -5.76
N VAL A 109 0.34 1.66 -5.94
CA VAL A 109 1.61 2.11 -5.38
C VAL A 109 2.59 2.44 -6.50
N ASN A 110 3.19 3.62 -6.44
CA ASN A 110 4.19 4.07 -7.40
C ASN A 110 5.50 4.38 -6.69
N GLY A 111 6.59 4.28 -7.42
CA GLY A 111 7.90 4.63 -6.91
C GLY A 111 9.02 4.14 -7.80
N ASP A 112 10.18 3.94 -7.20
CA ASP A 112 11.35 3.41 -7.87
C ASP A 112 11.71 2.05 -7.28
N LYS A 113 12.22 1.15 -8.10
CA LYS A 113 12.76 -0.13 -7.65
C LYS A 113 14.10 -0.40 -8.31
N GLU A 114 14.97 -1.09 -7.60
CA GLU A 114 16.23 -1.57 -8.18
C GLU A 114 15.95 -2.69 -9.19
N VAL A 115 16.70 -2.66 -10.27
CA VAL A 115 16.62 -3.67 -11.32
C VAL A 115 17.80 -4.63 -11.28
#